data_98d38926fded287da8a93bf1907cc169
#
_entry.id   98d38926fded287da8a93bf1907cc169
#
_cell.length_a   1.000
_cell.length_b   1.000
_cell.length_c   1.000
_cell.angle_alpha   90.00
_cell.angle_beta   90.00
_cell.angle_gamma   90.00
#
_symmetry.space_group_name_H-M   'P 1'
#
loop_
_entity.id
_entity.type
_entity.pdbx_description
1 polymer ?
#
loop_
_entity_poly.entity_id
_entity_poly.type
_entity_poly.pdbx_seq_one_letter_code
_entity_poly.pdbx_strand_id
1 'polypeptide(L)'
;MSVSVARRRTFVSTVTSVDQVLFTTMSTNADVANNRYALFTSFRKDGRGVGTAVWIAPFGDGEACFTTGGVSGKVKRLAHTSRVTLQACDVRGRLTPGSQVVEATARVVTGADCGLVNVAMSKKYKIQFRMLAASNKITSIFRKSTVADTGIIISFH
;
A
#
# COMPACT_ATOMS: atom_id res chain seq x y z
N MET A 1 34.54 -44.47 -37.41
CA MET A 1 33.25 -43.88 -37.01
C MET A 1 33.48 -43.02 -35.77
N SER A 2 33.56 -41.71 -35.96
CA SER A 2 33.84 -40.76 -34.89
C SER A 2 32.55 -40.04 -34.52
N VAL A 3 32.10 -40.24 -33.28
CA VAL A 3 30.88 -39.57 -32.75
C VAL A 3 31.33 -38.28 -32.05
N SER A 4 31.01 -37.15 -32.68
CA SER A 4 31.25 -35.83 -32.12
C SER A 4 30.16 -35.50 -31.07
N VAL A 5 30.58 -35.41 -29.79
CA VAL A 5 29.75 -34.98 -28.69
C VAL A 5 29.74 -33.45 -28.67
N ALA A 6 28.63 -32.85 -29.08
CA ALA A 6 28.40 -31.42 -28.98
C ALA A 6 28.23 -31.00 -27.50
N ARG A 7 29.22 -30.29 -26.95
CA ARG A 7 29.08 -29.62 -25.64
C ARG A 7 28.04 -28.49 -25.71
N ARG A 8 26.93 -28.68 -25.07
CA ARG A 8 25.97 -27.59 -24.77
C ARG A 8 26.65 -26.62 -23.78
N ARG A 9 27.00 -25.44 -24.25
CA ARG A 9 27.40 -24.33 -23.39
C ARG A 9 26.16 -23.85 -22.64
N THR A 10 26.07 -24.15 -21.35
CA THR A 10 25.14 -23.53 -20.45
C THR A 10 25.51 -22.06 -20.29
N PHE A 11 24.72 -21.19 -20.88
CA PHE A 11 24.84 -19.74 -20.69
C PHE A 11 24.29 -19.41 -19.31
N VAL A 12 25.15 -19.36 -18.30
CA VAL A 12 24.81 -18.85 -17.00
C VAL A 12 24.82 -17.32 -17.13
N SER A 13 23.62 -16.74 -17.34
CA SER A 13 23.43 -15.30 -17.19
C SER A 13 23.71 -14.92 -15.75
N THR A 14 24.85 -14.30 -15.53
CA THR A 14 25.15 -13.62 -14.26
C THR A 14 24.21 -12.40 -14.18
N VAL A 15 23.03 -12.59 -13.59
CA VAL A 15 22.13 -11.48 -13.25
C VAL A 15 22.86 -10.67 -12.20
N THR A 16 23.20 -9.44 -12.53
CA THR A 16 23.93 -8.52 -11.65
C THR A 16 23.10 -8.29 -10.39
N SER A 17 23.74 -8.35 -9.24
CA SER A 17 23.13 -8.24 -7.90
C SER A 17 22.17 -7.04 -7.75
N VAL A 18 22.43 -5.97 -8.48
CA VAL A 18 21.63 -4.74 -8.48
C VAL A 18 20.24 -4.96 -9.09
N ASP A 19 20.13 -5.74 -10.18
CA ASP A 19 18.85 -6.02 -10.83
C ASP A 19 17.95 -6.89 -9.96
N GLN A 20 18.52 -7.83 -9.21
CA GLN A 20 17.74 -8.66 -8.28
C GLN A 20 17.22 -7.84 -7.10
N VAL A 21 18.02 -6.94 -6.54
CA VAL A 21 17.57 -6.05 -5.44
C VAL A 21 16.46 -5.13 -5.92
N LEU A 22 16.61 -4.51 -7.09
CA LEU A 22 15.61 -3.62 -7.66
C LEU A 22 14.29 -4.37 -7.96
N PHE A 23 14.36 -5.56 -8.55
CA PHE A 23 13.19 -6.39 -8.83
C PHE A 23 12.47 -6.82 -7.55
N THR A 24 13.22 -7.22 -6.51
CA THR A 24 12.64 -7.60 -5.21
C THR A 24 11.95 -6.42 -4.54
N THR A 25 12.56 -5.24 -4.58
CA THR A 25 11.97 -4.02 -3.99
C THR A 25 10.68 -3.61 -4.70
N MET A 26 10.67 -3.61 -6.03
CA MET A 26 9.47 -3.28 -6.81
C MET A 26 8.33 -4.29 -6.59
N SER A 27 8.65 -5.58 -6.48
CA SER A 27 7.66 -6.63 -6.18
C SER A 27 7.04 -6.41 -4.79
N THR A 28 7.85 -6.12 -3.77
CA THR A 28 7.38 -5.88 -2.41
C THR A 28 6.46 -4.66 -2.31
N ASN A 29 6.79 -3.57 -3.00
CA ASN A 29 5.97 -2.35 -3.04
C ASN A 29 4.62 -2.61 -3.71
N ALA A 30 4.62 -3.30 -4.85
CA ALA A 30 3.39 -3.70 -5.55
C ALA A 30 2.55 -4.65 -4.70
N ASP A 31 3.16 -5.58 -3.99
CA ASP A 31 2.47 -6.52 -3.12
C ASP A 31 1.74 -5.81 -1.98
N VAL A 32 2.39 -4.84 -1.32
CA VAL A 32 1.76 -4.04 -0.26
C VAL A 32 0.60 -3.22 -0.81
N ALA A 33 0.77 -2.55 -1.97
CA ALA A 33 -0.28 -1.73 -2.59
C ALA A 33 -1.47 -2.58 -3.06
N ASN A 34 -1.23 -3.82 -3.50
CA ASN A 34 -2.26 -4.76 -3.95
C ASN A 34 -2.97 -5.48 -2.81
N ASN A 35 -2.40 -5.50 -1.62
CA ASN A 35 -3.04 -6.11 -0.46
C ASN A 35 -4.35 -5.41 -0.10
N ARG A 36 -5.22 -6.14 0.62
CA ARG A 36 -6.50 -5.58 1.09
C ARG A 36 -6.30 -4.56 2.20
N TYR A 37 -5.38 -4.85 3.12
CA TYR A 37 -5.04 -4.00 4.26
C TYR A 37 -3.53 -3.86 4.35
N ALA A 38 -3.09 -2.67 4.72
CA ALA A 38 -1.71 -2.40 5.10
C ALA A 38 -1.68 -1.75 6.50
N LEU A 39 -0.74 -2.15 7.32
CA LEU A 39 -0.39 -1.45 8.54
C LEU A 39 0.39 -0.20 8.14
N PHE A 40 -0.28 0.92 8.12
CA PHE A 40 0.30 2.23 7.86
C PHE A 40 0.83 2.83 9.15
N THR A 41 2.14 2.97 9.26
CA THR A 41 2.80 3.56 10.42
C THR A 41 3.28 4.97 10.10
N SER A 42 2.81 5.94 10.84
CA SER A 42 3.25 7.34 10.80
C SER A 42 3.88 7.72 12.14
N PHE A 43 4.80 8.68 12.15
CA PHE A 43 5.65 8.95 13.29
C PHE A 43 5.24 10.24 14.02
N ARG A 44 5.33 10.21 15.34
CA ARG A 44 5.17 11.38 16.20
C ARG A 44 6.42 12.25 16.14
N LYS A 45 6.37 13.46 16.69
CA LYS A 45 7.52 14.37 16.81
C LYS A 45 8.69 13.75 17.60
N ASP A 46 8.40 12.87 18.56
CA ASP A 46 9.39 12.14 19.35
C ASP A 46 9.93 10.87 18.66
N GLY A 47 9.57 10.64 17.39
CA GLY A 47 10.00 9.49 16.59
C GLY A 47 9.22 8.21 16.81
N ARG A 48 8.28 8.15 17.77
CA ARG A 48 7.47 6.95 18.01
C ARG A 48 6.51 6.70 16.86
N GLY A 49 6.53 5.47 16.31
CA GLY A 49 5.61 5.01 15.30
C GLY A 49 4.21 4.72 15.84
N VAL A 50 3.20 5.08 15.07
CA VAL A 50 1.79 4.74 15.35
C VAL A 50 1.21 4.04 14.13
N GLY A 51 1.03 2.73 14.25
CA GLY A 51 0.46 1.88 13.22
C GLY A 51 -1.07 1.92 13.22
N THR A 52 -1.64 1.88 12.04
CA THR A 52 -3.09 1.77 11.83
C THR A 52 -3.34 0.90 10.61
N ALA A 53 -4.17 -0.14 10.73
CA ALA A 53 -4.62 -0.90 9.57
C ALA A 53 -5.51 -0.02 8.70
N VAL A 54 -5.17 0.10 7.43
CA VAL A 54 -5.90 0.90 6.44
C VAL A 54 -6.20 0.06 5.21
N TRP A 55 -7.32 0.35 4.56
CA TRP A 55 -7.54 -0.11 3.19
C TRP A 55 -6.57 0.64 2.29
N ILE A 56 -5.95 -0.05 1.36
CA ILE A 56 -4.95 0.52 0.45
C ILE A 56 -5.26 0.12 -0.99
N ALA A 57 -5.02 1.01 -1.92
CA ALA A 57 -5.16 0.76 -3.34
C ALA A 57 -3.93 1.25 -4.12
N PRO A 58 -3.55 0.58 -5.22
CA PRO A 58 -2.58 1.12 -6.16
C PRO A 58 -3.05 2.47 -6.71
N PHE A 59 -2.11 3.38 -6.92
CA PHE A 59 -2.37 4.72 -7.43
C PHE A 59 -1.23 5.16 -8.36
N GLY A 60 -1.57 5.64 -9.56
CA GLY A 60 -0.58 6.08 -10.54
C GLY A 60 0.54 5.06 -10.80
N ASP A 61 1.70 5.55 -11.13
CA ASP A 61 2.88 4.76 -11.49
C ASP A 61 3.69 4.39 -10.23
N GLY A 62 3.33 3.27 -9.61
CA GLY A 62 4.07 2.73 -8.45
C GLY A 62 3.76 3.42 -7.12
N GLU A 63 2.74 4.25 -7.04
CA GLU A 63 2.23 4.82 -5.80
C GLU A 63 1.10 3.96 -5.22
N ALA A 64 0.74 4.24 -3.97
CA ALA A 64 -0.45 3.70 -3.33
C ALA A 64 -1.27 4.83 -2.70
N CYS A 65 -2.54 4.57 -2.41
CA CYS A 65 -3.37 5.56 -1.76
C CYS A 65 -4.41 4.94 -0.82
N PHE A 66 -4.92 5.77 0.07
CA PHE A 66 -6.12 5.47 0.86
C PHE A 66 -6.82 6.75 1.30
N THR A 67 -8.06 6.61 1.75
CA THR A 67 -8.87 7.72 2.26
C THR A 67 -8.94 7.73 3.78
N THR A 68 -9.06 8.92 4.38
CA THR A 68 -9.17 9.11 5.82
C THR A 68 -9.94 10.40 6.13
N GLY A 69 -10.33 10.60 7.39
CA GLY A 69 -10.84 11.90 7.83
C GLY A 69 -9.71 12.90 8.07
N GLY A 70 -9.90 14.16 7.66
CA GLY A 70 -8.91 15.23 7.73
C GLY A 70 -8.41 15.55 9.14
N VAL A 71 -9.20 15.28 10.17
CA VAL A 71 -8.83 15.49 11.58
C VAL A 71 -8.13 14.28 12.22
N SER A 72 -7.87 13.22 11.45
CA SER A 72 -7.29 11.99 11.97
C SER A 72 -5.86 12.18 12.49
N GLY A 73 -5.47 11.36 13.48
CA GLY A 73 -4.12 11.42 14.05
C GLY A 73 -2.99 11.19 13.04
N LYS A 74 -3.25 10.41 11.97
CA LYS A 74 -2.27 10.18 10.91
C LYS A 74 -2.04 11.44 10.07
N VAL A 75 -3.08 12.19 9.74
CA VAL A 75 -2.98 13.49 9.05
C VAL A 75 -2.18 14.49 9.89
N LYS A 76 -2.46 14.57 11.20
CA LYS A 76 -1.71 15.44 12.13
C LYS A 76 -0.22 15.06 12.20
N ARG A 77 0.12 13.78 12.15
CA ARG A 77 1.52 13.33 12.16
C ARG A 77 2.22 13.62 10.85
N LEU A 78 1.54 13.47 9.71
CA LEU A 78 2.08 13.79 8.38
C LEU A 78 2.38 15.29 8.20
N ALA A 79 1.76 16.16 8.97
CA ALA A 79 2.11 17.58 8.99
C ALA A 79 3.52 17.85 9.57
N HIS A 80 4.13 16.88 10.27
CA HIS A 80 5.46 17.02 10.85
C HIS A 80 6.52 16.21 10.11
N THR A 81 6.16 15.07 9.57
CA THR A 81 7.08 14.23 8.79
C THR A 81 6.31 13.42 7.77
N SER A 82 6.80 13.45 6.53
CA SER A 82 6.25 12.63 5.44
C SER A 82 6.69 11.17 5.51
N ARG A 83 7.71 10.83 6.31
CA ARG A 83 8.20 9.47 6.46
C ARG A 83 7.13 8.55 7.04
N VAL A 84 6.93 7.42 6.39
CA VAL A 84 5.99 6.37 6.82
C VAL A 84 6.58 5.00 6.55
N THR A 85 6.00 3.98 7.17
CA THR A 85 6.25 2.60 6.78
C THR A 85 4.95 1.87 6.53
N LEU A 86 4.99 0.90 5.64
CA LEU A 86 3.86 0.03 5.34
C LEU A 86 4.28 -1.43 5.47
N GLN A 87 3.33 -2.25 5.91
CA GLN A 87 3.50 -3.69 5.94
C GLN A 87 2.14 -4.36 5.71
N ALA A 88 2.10 -5.45 4.97
CA ALA A 88 0.87 -6.18 4.74
C ALA A 88 0.29 -6.72 6.05
N CYS A 89 -1.02 -6.54 6.27
CA CYS A 89 -1.69 -6.97 7.47
C CYS A 89 -3.15 -7.38 7.22
N ASP A 90 -3.81 -7.91 8.25
CA ASP A 90 -5.25 -8.15 8.27
C ASP A 90 -6.04 -6.90 8.74
N VAL A 91 -7.37 -7.02 8.80
CA VAL A 91 -8.27 -5.95 9.28
C VAL A 91 -7.99 -5.51 10.72
N ARG A 92 -7.38 -6.35 11.52
CA ARG A 92 -7.04 -6.09 12.93
C ARG A 92 -5.62 -5.54 13.10
N GLY A 93 -4.88 -5.37 11.99
CA GLY A 93 -3.49 -4.92 11.99
C GLY A 93 -2.48 -6.02 12.35
N ARG A 94 -2.88 -7.30 12.32
CA ARG A 94 -1.94 -8.41 12.48
C ARG A 94 -1.16 -8.58 11.21
N LEU A 95 0.15 -8.60 11.31
CA LEU A 95 1.04 -8.69 10.17
C LEU A 95 0.85 -10.01 9.42
N THR A 96 0.87 -9.94 8.10
CA THR A 96 0.88 -11.13 7.25
C THR A 96 2.22 -11.85 7.41
N PRO A 97 2.23 -13.16 7.71
CA PRO A 97 3.48 -13.92 7.81
C PRO A 97 4.35 -13.76 6.56
N GLY A 98 5.64 -13.49 6.75
CA GLY A 98 6.59 -13.29 5.66
C GLY A 98 6.53 -11.92 4.98
N SER A 99 5.58 -11.05 5.35
CA SER A 99 5.54 -9.68 4.82
C SER A 99 6.69 -8.83 5.33
N GLN A 100 7.23 -7.99 4.45
CA GLN A 100 8.32 -7.08 4.78
C GLN A 100 7.80 -5.67 5.07
N VAL A 101 8.54 -4.93 5.88
CA VAL A 101 8.30 -3.51 6.09
C VAL A 101 8.82 -2.75 4.88
N VAL A 102 8.00 -1.90 4.31
CA VAL A 102 8.36 -1.02 3.18
C VAL A 102 8.44 0.41 3.70
N GLU A 103 9.57 1.07 3.50
CA GLU A 103 9.71 2.50 3.76
C GLU A 103 9.15 3.31 2.59
N ALA A 104 8.50 4.41 2.90
CA ALA A 104 7.87 5.27 1.93
C ALA A 104 7.73 6.70 2.46
N THR A 105 7.33 7.60 1.58
CA THR A 105 6.84 8.93 1.96
C THR A 105 5.36 9.05 1.66
N ALA A 106 4.66 9.86 2.45
CA ALA A 106 3.23 10.09 2.27
C ALA A 106 2.90 11.58 2.26
N ARG A 107 1.96 11.95 1.38
CA ARG A 107 1.40 13.31 1.30
C ARG A 107 -0.11 13.28 1.50
N VAL A 108 -0.60 14.31 2.16
CA VAL A 108 -2.04 14.52 2.38
C VAL A 108 -2.60 15.32 1.20
N VAL A 109 -3.73 14.90 0.68
CA VAL A 109 -4.42 15.56 -0.44
C VAL A 109 -5.90 15.79 -0.12
N THR A 110 -6.46 16.86 -0.64
CA THR A 110 -7.86 17.27 -0.48
C THR A 110 -8.44 17.71 -1.82
N GLY A 111 -9.71 18.02 -1.86
CA GLY A 111 -10.36 18.55 -3.09
C GLY A 111 -10.29 17.59 -4.26
N ALA A 112 -9.85 18.07 -5.41
CA ALA A 112 -9.81 17.32 -6.66
C ALA A 112 -8.90 16.07 -6.57
N ASP A 113 -7.73 16.19 -5.94
CA ASP A 113 -6.79 15.07 -5.76
C ASP A 113 -7.35 13.99 -4.85
N CYS A 114 -8.11 14.38 -3.81
CA CYS A 114 -8.86 13.42 -3.01
C CYS A 114 -9.93 12.71 -3.85
N GLY A 115 -10.52 13.38 -4.83
CA GLY A 115 -11.43 12.78 -5.80
C GLY A 115 -10.76 11.64 -6.59
N LEU A 116 -9.52 11.81 -7.04
CA LEU A 116 -8.76 10.77 -7.73
C LEU A 116 -8.46 9.57 -6.80
N VAL A 117 -8.09 9.84 -5.54
CA VAL A 117 -7.91 8.80 -4.53
C VAL A 117 -9.20 8.00 -4.32
N ASN A 118 -10.36 8.68 -4.22
CA ASN A 118 -11.66 8.04 -4.08
C ASN A 118 -11.98 7.14 -5.29
N VAL A 119 -11.64 7.57 -6.51
CA VAL A 119 -11.81 6.77 -7.73
C VAL A 119 -10.95 5.50 -7.66
N ALA A 120 -9.68 5.60 -7.30
CA ALA A 120 -8.77 4.46 -7.16
C ALA A 120 -9.27 3.46 -6.10
N MET A 121 -9.68 3.96 -4.95
CA MET A 121 -10.27 3.14 -3.87
C MET A 121 -11.56 2.46 -4.34
N SER A 122 -12.45 3.18 -5.00
CA SER A 122 -13.69 2.62 -5.53
C SER A 122 -13.45 1.55 -6.59
N LYS A 123 -12.45 1.74 -7.46
CA LYS A 123 -12.08 0.77 -8.48
C LYS A 123 -11.62 -0.56 -7.88
N LYS A 124 -10.81 -0.52 -6.83
CA LYS A 124 -10.31 -1.73 -6.14
C LYS A 124 -11.40 -2.41 -5.30
N TYR A 125 -12.26 -1.65 -4.64
CA TYR A 125 -13.21 -2.16 -3.66
C TYR A 125 -14.67 -2.24 -4.14
N LYS A 126 -14.96 -1.92 -5.42
CA LYS A 126 -16.33 -1.93 -5.99
C LYS A 126 -17.11 -3.22 -5.69
N ILE A 127 -16.47 -4.38 -5.84
CA ILE A 127 -17.12 -5.67 -5.62
C ILE A 127 -17.45 -5.88 -4.13
N GLN A 128 -16.56 -5.42 -3.26
CA GLN A 128 -16.73 -5.58 -1.82
C GLN A 128 -17.79 -4.63 -1.26
N PHE A 129 -17.88 -3.41 -1.78
CA PHE A 129 -18.96 -2.47 -1.44
C PHE A 129 -20.34 -3.00 -1.87
N ARG A 130 -20.46 -3.67 -3.02
CA ARG A 130 -21.72 -4.31 -3.44
C ARG A 130 -22.11 -5.49 -2.55
N MET A 131 -21.15 -6.31 -2.13
CA MET A 131 -21.40 -7.42 -1.19
C MET A 131 -21.71 -6.91 0.23
N LEU A 132 -21.10 -5.80 0.65
CA LEU A 132 -21.30 -5.18 1.95
C LEU A 132 -22.65 -4.46 2.03
N ALA A 133 -23.09 -3.81 0.94
CA ALA A 133 -24.38 -3.15 0.84
C ALA A 133 -25.56 -4.13 0.89
N ALA A 134 -25.34 -5.41 0.54
CA ALA A 134 -26.34 -6.48 0.65
C ALA A 134 -26.55 -6.97 2.09
N SER A 135 -25.65 -6.65 3.03
CA SER A 135 -25.80 -6.99 4.44
C SER A 135 -26.21 -5.76 5.24
N ASN A 136 -27.49 -5.68 5.60
CA ASN A 136 -28.13 -4.56 6.33
C ASN A 136 -27.50 -4.20 7.70
N LYS A 137 -26.42 -4.84 8.12
CA LYS A 137 -25.77 -4.59 9.42
C LYS A 137 -24.68 -3.51 9.40
N ILE A 138 -24.29 -2.99 8.24
CA ILE A 138 -23.11 -2.12 8.10
C ILE A 138 -23.47 -0.64 7.92
N THR A 139 -24.75 -0.32 7.66
CA THR A 139 -25.19 1.06 7.51
C THR A 139 -24.99 1.92 8.76
N SER A 140 -24.94 1.33 9.96
CA SER A 140 -24.74 2.10 11.20
C SER A 140 -23.29 2.52 11.45
N ILE A 141 -22.31 1.72 10.99
CA ILE A 141 -20.88 2.01 11.17
C ILE A 141 -20.42 3.04 10.12
N PHE A 142 -20.94 2.94 8.89
CA PHE A 142 -20.62 3.90 7.82
C PHE A 142 -21.33 5.24 7.94
N ARG A 143 -22.47 5.29 8.61
CA ARG A 143 -23.23 6.53 8.81
C ARG A 143 -22.55 7.54 9.75
N LYS A 144 -21.57 7.07 10.55
CA LYS A 144 -20.75 7.91 11.43
C LYS A 144 -19.35 8.15 10.89
N SER A 145 -18.99 7.53 9.75
CA SER A 145 -17.79 7.87 9.00
C SER A 145 -18.13 9.09 8.17
N THR A 146 -17.76 10.25 8.64
CA THR A 146 -17.65 11.49 7.86
C THR A 146 -17.11 11.11 6.49
N VAL A 147 -17.76 11.56 5.42
CA VAL A 147 -17.27 11.42 4.04
C VAL A 147 -15.75 11.63 4.09
N ALA A 148 -14.98 10.67 3.60
CA ALA A 148 -13.54 10.80 3.61
C ALA A 148 -13.18 11.96 2.68
N ASP A 149 -12.94 13.11 3.29
CA ASP A 149 -12.66 14.39 2.65
C ASP A 149 -11.17 14.57 2.35
N THR A 150 -10.37 13.60 2.78
CA THR A 150 -8.92 13.64 2.73
C THR A 150 -8.37 12.33 2.21
N GLY A 151 -7.50 12.43 1.22
CA GLY A 151 -6.70 11.34 0.69
C GLY A 151 -5.29 11.35 1.24
N ILE A 152 -4.66 10.19 1.31
CA ILE A 152 -3.22 10.05 1.52
C ILE A 152 -2.65 9.30 0.34
N ILE A 153 -1.65 9.87 -0.32
CA ILE A 153 -0.90 9.27 -1.41
C ILE A 153 0.48 8.90 -0.87
N ILE A 154 0.94 7.71 -1.21
CA ILE A 154 2.15 7.09 -0.72
C ILE A 154 3.07 6.84 -1.90
N SER A 155 4.28 7.40 -1.85
CA SER A 155 5.33 7.20 -2.86
C SER A 155 6.40 6.28 -2.27
N PHE A 156 6.65 5.18 -2.93
CA PHE A 156 7.70 4.22 -2.56
C PHE A 156 9.05 4.65 -3.15
N HIS A 157 10.14 4.28 -2.48
CA HIS A 157 11.53 4.61 -2.88
C HIS A 157 12.30 3.36 -3.26
#